data_21f445bcf5869fffe20e3879636f8987
#
_entry.id   21f445bcf5869fffe20e3879636f8987
#
_cell.length_a   1.000
_cell.length_b   1.000
_cell.length_c   1.000
_cell.angle_alpha   90.00
_cell.angle_beta   90.00
_cell.angle_gamma   90.00
#
_symmetry.space_group_name_H-M   'P 1'
#
loop_
_entity.id
_entity.type
_entity.pdbx_description
1 polymer ?
#
loop_
_entity_poly.entity_id
_entity_poly.type
_entity_poly.pdbx_seq_one_letter_code
_entity_poly.pdbx_strand_id
1 'polypeptide(L)'
;MMDQKTLTRQDISEALYRHIGLSKHESALMLESVLEQISIALIDGESVKLSSFGTFYSRQKRERVGRNPKTGVTATINARRVITFKPSKLMKDRINKSEKL
;
A
#
# COMPACT_ATOMS: atom_id res chain seq x y z
N MET A 1 -6.58 7.10 -25.66
CA MET A 1 -6.39 7.12 -24.22
C MET A 1 -6.22 5.70 -23.69
N MET A 2 -5.26 5.52 -22.85
CA MET A 2 -5.00 4.20 -22.29
C MET A 2 -5.79 4.00 -21.01
N ASP A 3 -6.50 2.89 -20.95
CA ASP A 3 -7.19 2.52 -19.73
C ASP A 3 -6.17 2.11 -18.68
N GLN A 4 -6.24 2.71 -17.53
CA GLN A 4 -5.40 2.29 -16.42
C GLN A 4 -6.08 1.12 -15.73
N LYS A 5 -5.34 0.03 -15.65
CA LYS A 5 -5.81 -1.14 -14.93
C LYS A 5 -5.39 -1.04 -13.48
N THR A 6 -6.28 -1.45 -12.61
CA THR A 6 -5.99 -1.56 -11.19
C THR A 6 -5.84 -3.02 -10.83
N LEU A 7 -4.72 -3.37 -10.20
CA LEU A 7 -4.54 -4.71 -9.68
C LEU A 7 -5.39 -4.85 -8.41
N THR A 8 -6.36 -5.72 -8.45
CA THR A 8 -7.29 -5.92 -7.34
C THR A 8 -6.94 -7.16 -6.53
N ARG A 9 -7.59 -7.31 -5.36
CA ARG A 9 -7.43 -8.51 -4.54
C ARG A 9 -7.82 -9.75 -5.34
N GLN A 10 -8.85 -9.66 -6.14
CA GLN A 10 -9.29 -10.77 -6.97
C GLN A 10 -8.23 -11.18 -7.98
N ASP A 11 -7.57 -10.19 -8.60
CA ASP A 11 -6.49 -10.46 -9.55
C ASP A 11 -5.33 -11.18 -8.88
N ILE A 12 -4.94 -10.77 -7.68
CA ILE A 12 -3.87 -11.42 -6.92
C ILE A 12 -4.29 -12.84 -6.53
N SER A 13 -5.51 -13.00 -6.07
CA SER A 13 -6.04 -14.31 -5.70
C SER A 13 -6.03 -15.27 -6.90
N GLU A 14 -6.40 -14.79 -8.08
CA GLU A 14 -6.35 -15.60 -9.29
C GLU A 14 -4.92 -15.98 -9.67
N ALA A 15 -3.97 -15.07 -9.47
CA ALA A 15 -2.57 -15.36 -9.73
C ALA A 15 -2.06 -16.46 -8.79
N LEU A 16 -2.45 -16.40 -7.52
CA LEU A 16 -2.12 -17.45 -6.55
C LEU A 16 -2.71 -18.80 -6.98
N TYR A 17 -3.97 -18.79 -7.40
CA TYR A 17 -4.64 -19.99 -7.88
C TYR A 17 -3.88 -20.60 -9.06
N ARG A 18 -3.48 -19.78 -10.03
CA ARG A 18 -2.80 -20.26 -11.23
C ARG A 18 -1.37 -20.73 -10.96
N HIS A 19 -0.63 -20.04 -10.09
CA HIS A 19 0.80 -20.28 -9.91
C HIS A 19 1.14 -21.25 -8.78
N ILE A 20 0.28 -21.37 -7.78
CA ILE A 20 0.60 -22.17 -6.58
C ILE A 20 -0.17 -23.48 -6.56
N GLY A 21 -1.25 -23.60 -7.34
CA GLY A 21 -2.00 -24.84 -7.40
C GLY A 21 -3.01 -25.02 -6.28
N LEU A 22 -3.31 -23.96 -5.55
CA LEU A 22 -4.37 -23.99 -4.54
C LEU A 22 -5.74 -23.83 -5.22
N SER A 23 -6.80 -24.22 -4.51
CA SER A 23 -8.15 -23.92 -4.99
C SER A 23 -8.39 -22.40 -4.99
N LYS A 24 -9.43 -21.96 -5.69
CA LYS A 24 -9.79 -20.53 -5.69
C LYS A 24 -10.11 -20.04 -4.29
N HIS A 25 -10.84 -20.85 -3.52
CA HIS A 25 -11.19 -20.50 -2.15
C HIS A 25 -9.96 -20.40 -1.26
N GLU A 26 -9.06 -21.37 -1.35
CA GLU A 26 -7.83 -21.36 -0.56
C GLU A 26 -6.93 -20.18 -0.94
N SER A 27 -6.87 -19.83 -2.22
CA SER A 27 -6.09 -18.69 -2.68
C SER A 27 -6.61 -17.39 -2.10
N ALA A 28 -7.93 -17.22 -2.06
CA ALA A 28 -8.55 -16.04 -1.47
C ALA A 28 -8.27 -15.95 0.03
N LEU A 29 -8.35 -17.07 0.75
CA LEU A 29 -8.05 -17.12 2.19
C LEU A 29 -6.58 -16.82 2.47
N MET A 30 -5.68 -17.34 1.64
CA MET A 30 -4.25 -17.08 1.80
C MET A 30 -3.95 -15.59 1.65
N LEU A 31 -4.50 -14.96 0.62
CA LEU A 31 -4.30 -13.54 0.40
C LEU A 31 -4.86 -12.72 1.57
N GLU A 32 -6.06 -13.06 2.01
CA GLU A 32 -6.68 -12.38 3.14
C GLU A 32 -5.82 -12.47 4.40
N SER A 33 -5.25 -13.66 4.65
CA SER A 33 -4.37 -13.86 5.79
C SER A 33 -3.11 -12.99 5.71
N VAL A 34 -2.49 -12.91 4.54
CA VAL A 34 -1.30 -12.08 4.36
C VAL A 34 -1.63 -10.61 4.60
N LEU A 35 -2.71 -10.12 4.01
CA LEU A 35 -3.12 -8.72 4.19
C LEU A 35 -3.47 -8.42 5.64
N GLU A 36 -4.09 -9.36 6.34
CA GLU A 36 -4.41 -9.18 7.76
C GLU A 36 -3.17 -9.11 8.62
N GLN A 37 -2.16 -9.93 8.35
CA GLN A 37 -0.89 -9.85 9.08
C GLN A 37 -0.23 -8.50 8.90
N ILE A 38 -0.23 -7.97 7.69
CA ILE A 38 0.30 -6.64 7.42
C ILE A 38 -0.49 -5.57 8.19
N SER A 39 -1.80 -5.67 8.16
CA SER A 39 -2.69 -4.71 8.84
C SER A 39 -2.47 -4.71 10.34
N ILE A 40 -2.39 -5.89 10.96
CA ILE A 40 -2.17 -6.02 12.40
C ILE A 40 -0.85 -5.38 12.81
N ALA A 41 0.22 -5.65 12.06
CA ALA A 41 1.52 -5.07 12.37
C ALA A 41 1.48 -3.55 12.32
N LEU A 42 0.87 -3.00 11.28
CA LEU A 42 0.78 -1.54 11.13
C LEU A 42 -0.09 -0.90 12.21
N ILE A 43 -1.19 -1.54 12.57
CA ILE A 43 -2.06 -1.07 13.66
C ILE A 43 -1.28 -1.00 14.97
N ASP A 44 -0.41 -1.98 15.21
CA ASP A 44 0.42 -2.04 16.41
C ASP A 44 1.63 -1.10 16.37
N GLY A 45 1.79 -0.35 15.29
CA GLY A 45 2.89 0.61 15.15
C GLY A 45 4.20 0.00 14.64
N GLU A 46 4.17 -1.26 14.20
CA GLU A 46 5.35 -1.90 13.64
C GLU A 46 5.49 -1.56 12.16
N SER A 47 6.73 -1.55 11.69
CA SER A 47 6.98 -1.44 10.25
C SER A 47 6.86 -2.82 9.61
N VAL A 48 6.44 -2.84 8.37
CA VAL A 48 6.36 -4.08 7.57
C VAL A 48 7.36 -3.93 6.42
N LYS A 49 8.43 -4.71 6.46
CA LYS A 49 9.47 -4.66 5.45
C LYS A 49 9.41 -5.90 4.58
N LEU A 50 9.13 -5.68 3.30
CA LEU A 50 9.09 -6.75 2.30
C LEU A 50 10.30 -6.58 1.40
N SER A 51 11.30 -7.44 1.58
CA SER A 51 12.57 -7.35 0.84
C SER A 51 12.34 -7.30 -0.65
N SER A 52 13.07 -6.42 -1.32
CA SER A 52 12.98 -6.20 -2.77
C SER A 52 11.69 -5.52 -3.24
N PHE A 53 10.73 -5.32 -2.35
CA PHE A 53 9.48 -4.66 -2.68
C PHE A 53 9.41 -3.27 -2.06
N GLY A 54 9.43 -3.19 -0.75
CA GLY A 54 9.35 -1.91 -0.06
C GLY A 54 9.00 -2.07 1.40
N THR A 55 8.82 -0.96 2.05
CA THR A 55 8.50 -0.91 3.48
C THR A 55 7.26 -0.07 3.71
N PHE A 56 6.31 -0.61 4.47
CA PHE A 56 5.17 0.14 4.98
C PHE A 56 5.47 0.54 6.41
N TYR A 57 5.15 1.78 6.77
CA TYR A 57 5.30 2.22 8.15
C TYR A 57 4.28 3.29 8.48
N SER A 58 3.96 3.40 9.76
CA SER A 58 3.05 4.42 10.24
C SER A 58 3.84 5.61 10.75
N ARG A 59 3.30 6.80 10.55
CA ARG A 59 3.87 8.04 11.07
C ARG A 59 2.81 8.78 11.85
N GLN A 60 3.22 9.35 12.96
CA GLN A 60 2.38 10.23 13.75
C GLN A 60 2.54 11.64 13.21
N LYS A 61 1.46 12.20 12.70
CA LYS A 61 1.45 13.61 12.26
C LYS A 61 0.85 14.46 13.36
N ARG A 62 1.55 15.55 13.67
CA ARG A 62 1.12 16.50 14.70
C ARG A 62 -0.08 17.30 14.22
N GLU A 63 -0.84 17.81 15.17
CA GLU A 63 -1.84 18.82 14.89
C GLU A 63 -1.15 20.05 14.28
N ARG A 64 -1.77 20.62 13.29
CA ARG A 64 -1.23 21.79 12.61
C ARG A 64 -2.36 22.66 12.10
N VAL A 65 -2.05 23.90 11.77
CA VAL A 65 -2.98 24.82 11.15
C VAL A 65 -2.80 24.75 9.64
N GLY A 66 -3.87 24.42 8.95
CA GLY A 66 -3.90 24.42 7.49
C GLY A 66 -4.63 25.64 6.98
N ARG A 67 -4.41 25.98 5.73
CA ARG A 67 -5.09 27.12 5.07
C ARG A 67 -5.69 26.65 3.76
N ASN A 68 -6.95 26.98 3.56
CA ASN A 68 -7.59 26.72 2.27
C ASN A 68 -7.11 27.78 1.28
N PRO A 69 -6.39 27.40 0.20
CA PRO A 69 -5.86 28.38 -0.75
C PRO A 69 -6.93 29.16 -1.52
N LYS A 70 -8.14 28.63 -1.62
CA LYS A 70 -9.24 29.30 -2.33
C LYS A 70 -9.92 30.35 -1.49
N THR A 71 -10.11 30.08 -0.20
CA THR A 71 -10.89 30.96 0.69
C THR A 71 -10.01 31.75 1.63
N GLY A 72 -8.75 31.33 1.82
CA GLY A 72 -7.86 31.91 2.81
C GLY A 72 -8.22 31.57 4.25
N VAL A 73 -9.24 30.77 4.46
CA VAL A 73 -9.69 30.40 5.79
C VAL A 73 -8.71 29.37 6.37
N THR A 74 -8.32 29.59 7.64
CA THR A 74 -7.48 28.63 8.35
C THR A 74 -8.37 27.63 9.08
N ALA A 75 -7.87 26.40 9.16
CA ALA A 75 -8.54 25.35 9.91
C ALA A 75 -7.50 24.47 10.60
N THR A 76 -7.84 23.95 11.76
CA THR A 76 -6.97 23.05 12.51
C THR A 76 -7.03 21.66 11.91
N ILE A 77 -5.87 21.11 11.58
CA ILE A 77 -5.75 19.72 11.13
C ILE A 77 -5.32 18.90 12.33
N ASN A 78 -6.18 17.97 12.75
CA ASN A 78 -5.94 17.18 13.94
C ASN A 78 -4.73 16.27 13.81
N ALA A 79 -4.11 15.96 14.95
CA ALA A 79 -3.07 14.93 15.00
C ALA A 79 -3.67 13.59 14.55
N ARG A 80 -2.88 12.84 13.78
CA ARG A 80 -3.35 11.55 13.27
C ARG A 80 -2.17 10.66 12.88
N ARG A 81 -2.47 9.38 12.75
CA ARG A 81 -1.50 8.41 12.22
C ARG A 81 -1.79 8.22 10.73
N VAL A 82 -0.74 8.15 9.95
CA VAL A 82 -0.84 7.90 8.50
C VAL A 82 0.08 6.74 8.13
N ILE A 83 -0.26 6.03 7.08
CA ILE A 83 0.55 4.94 6.55
C ILE A 83 1.33 5.46 5.35
N THR A 84 2.61 5.17 5.33
CA THR A 84 3.49 5.54 4.22
C THR A 84 4.12 4.29 3.64
N PHE A 85 4.21 4.21 2.33
CA PHE A 85 4.92 3.16 1.64
C PHE A 85 6.17 3.73 0.99
N LYS A 86 7.32 3.10 1.26
CA LYS A 86 8.58 3.47 0.66
C LYS A 86 9.06 2.30 -0.20
N PRO A 87 9.11 2.46 -1.52
CA PRO A 87 9.57 1.37 -2.39
C PRO A 87 11.05 1.07 -2.18
N SER A 88 11.43 -0.17 -2.41
CA SER A 88 12.84 -0.58 -2.36
C SER A 88 13.60 0.01 -3.54
N LYS A 89 14.92 0.03 -3.44
CA LYS A 89 15.76 0.46 -4.55
C LYS A 89 15.52 -0.42 -5.78
N LEU A 90 15.43 -1.72 -5.56
CA LEU A 90 15.18 -2.66 -6.66
C LEU A 90 13.86 -2.35 -7.37
N MET A 91 12.82 -2.04 -6.60
CA MET A 91 11.52 -1.67 -7.18
C MET A 91 11.62 -0.39 -7.99
N LYS A 92 12.31 0.62 -7.45
CA LYS A 92 12.52 1.88 -8.17
C LYS A 92 13.25 1.66 -9.48
N ASP A 93 14.30 0.83 -9.45
CA ASP A 93 15.08 0.53 -10.64
C ASP A 93 14.23 -0.18 -11.69
N ARG A 94 13.40 -1.12 -11.27
CA ARG A 94 12.51 -1.85 -12.18
C ARG A 94 11.51 -0.92 -12.85
N ILE A 95 10.96 0.01 -12.10
CA ILE A 95 10.00 0.99 -12.64
C ILE A 95 10.70 1.91 -13.63
N ASN A 96 11.88 2.40 -13.31
CA ASN A 96 12.60 3.34 -14.16
C ASN A 96 13.12 2.70 -15.44
N LYS A 97 13.36 1.41 -15.44
CA LYS A 97 13.81 0.67 -16.62
C LYS A 97 12.67 0.19 -17.50
N SER A 98 11.44 0.37 -17.05
CA SER A 98 10.28 -0.04 -17.83
C SER A 98 10.12 0.85 -19.06
N GLU A 99 9.84 0.23 -20.21
CA GLU A 99 9.60 0.94 -21.45
C GLU A 99 8.18 1.49 -21.55
N LYS A 100 7.35 1.23 -20.57
CA LYS A 100 5.95 1.63 -20.55
C LYS A 100 5.72 2.99 -19.88
N LEU A 101 6.69 3.82 -19.92
CA LEU A 101 6.59 5.16 -19.34
C LEU A 101 5.75 6.11 -20.17
#